data_81e7b8dc2dc0cf1aaa99c98fa8b925e1
#
_entry.id   81e7b8dc2dc0cf1aaa99c98fa8b925e1
#
_cell.length_a   1.000
_cell.length_b   1.000
_cell.length_c   1.000
_cell.angle_alpha   90.00
_cell.angle_beta   90.00
_cell.angle_gamma   90.00
#
_symmetry.space_group_name_H-M   'P 1'
#
loop_
_entity.id
_entity.type
_entity.pdbx_description
1 polymer ?
#
loop_
_entity_poly.entity_id
_entity_poly.type
_entity_poly.pdbx_seq_one_letter_code
_entity_poly.pdbx_strand_id
1 'polypeptide(L)'
;VKLFSTPPLSQLSQAKTVRPGSQSMSGPTRGDVGQPSELPTVPREPRLVQIAHLAKGGRWRVEAMRAHSEPCLLWFSRGQGRITLAGVTRGYGPNNAIFIPPGVMHGFEISNQTHGQALFFGRDSDIVLPPAAHHLRIREAIAQGEIGSILEAIQRENESTRPAADRALRSHLGLLSVWLERQIASNASEAIRPSAARRLVTRYAVLVEREYRAGTPVADIARELGVTPTHLSRACRDACGKSALELMQERRLYEARRLLRDTPVPIKEIAQLLGYRSAGYFSRAFQAGTGSTPIAFRRAT
;
A
#
# COMPACT_ATOMS: atom_id res chain seq x y z
N VAL A 1 -10.65 7.67 11.17
CA VAL A 1 -9.18 7.40 11.17
C VAL A 1 -8.83 6.89 9.79
N LYS A 2 -7.94 7.61 9.07
CA LYS A 2 -7.49 7.24 7.72
C LYS A 2 -6.41 6.17 7.87
N LEU A 3 -6.69 4.95 7.42
CA LEU A 3 -5.86 3.77 7.65
C LEU A 3 -4.77 3.55 6.60
N PHE A 4 -4.83 4.25 5.47
CA PHE A 4 -3.92 4.06 4.33
C PHE A 4 -3.37 5.38 3.83
N SER A 5 -2.08 5.38 3.49
CA SER A 5 -1.42 6.54 2.88
C SER A 5 -0.42 6.10 1.81
N THR A 6 -0.36 6.87 0.75
CA THR A 6 0.68 6.81 -0.30
C THR A 6 1.71 7.90 -0.06
N PRO A 7 2.95 7.77 -0.57
CA PRO A 7 3.99 8.80 -0.41
C PRO A 7 3.50 10.18 -0.84
N PRO A 8 3.84 11.26 -0.12
CA PRO A 8 3.41 12.61 -0.45
C PRO A 8 4.00 13.11 -1.77
N LEU A 9 3.23 13.89 -2.49
CA LEU A 9 3.61 14.47 -3.80
C LEU A 9 4.79 15.45 -3.73
N SER A 10 5.12 16.00 -2.55
CA SER A 10 6.22 16.94 -2.34
C SER A 10 7.61 16.37 -2.67
N GLN A 11 7.78 15.06 -2.72
CA GLN A 11 9.05 14.43 -3.09
C GLN A 11 9.32 14.35 -4.60
N LEU A 12 8.34 14.69 -5.44
CA LEU A 12 8.46 14.64 -6.90
C LEU A 12 8.77 16.01 -7.54
N SER A 13 8.81 17.11 -6.77
CA SER A 13 8.94 18.47 -7.28
C SER A 13 10.38 19.05 -7.30
N GLN A 14 11.41 18.29 -6.96
CA GLN A 14 12.79 18.81 -6.89
C GLN A 14 13.63 18.68 -8.16
N ALA A 15 13.04 18.49 -9.30
CA ALA A 15 13.74 18.46 -10.56
C ALA A 15 13.26 19.57 -11.51
N LYS A 16 13.59 20.85 -11.23
CA LYS A 16 13.84 21.91 -12.24
C LYS A 16 14.28 23.21 -11.59
N THR A 17 15.56 23.42 -11.56
CA THR A 17 16.22 24.73 -11.36
C THR A 17 16.05 25.59 -12.61
N VAL A 18 15.50 26.79 -12.48
CA VAL A 18 15.67 27.87 -13.45
C VAL A 18 15.91 29.19 -12.72
N ARG A 19 16.85 29.96 -13.29
CA ARG A 19 17.56 31.13 -12.83
C ARG A 19 16.71 32.40 -12.56
N PRO A 20 17.21 33.39 -11.82
CA PRO A 20 16.50 34.59 -11.45
C PRO A 20 16.65 35.71 -12.52
N GLY A 21 15.58 36.42 -12.72
CA GLY A 21 15.52 37.69 -13.49
C GLY A 21 14.57 38.64 -12.80
N SER A 22 15.12 39.78 -12.37
CA SER A 22 14.50 40.91 -11.71
C SER A 22 13.39 41.57 -12.54
N GLN A 23 12.29 42.02 -11.94
CA GLN A 23 11.87 43.45 -11.90
C GLN A 23 10.47 43.59 -11.28
N SER A 24 10.35 44.55 -10.41
CA SER A 24 9.19 45.06 -9.71
C SER A 24 8.14 45.67 -10.62
N MET A 25 6.85 45.37 -10.40
CA MET A 25 5.75 46.35 -10.64
C MET A 25 4.54 45.95 -9.77
N SER A 26 4.11 46.91 -8.97
CA SER A 26 2.92 46.88 -8.12
C SER A 26 1.64 46.91 -8.98
N GLY A 27 0.70 46.01 -8.67
CA GLY A 27 -0.67 45.97 -9.21
C GLY A 27 -1.58 45.12 -8.32
N PRO A 28 -2.91 45.24 -8.37
CA PRO A 28 -3.81 45.22 -7.21
C PRO A 28 -4.06 43.80 -6.63
N THR A 29 -4.36 43.79 -5.35
CA THR A 29 -4.84 42.69 -4.49
C THR A 29 -5.73 41.69 -5.24
N ARG A 30 -5.17 40.50 -5.49
CA ARG A 30 -5.94 39.33 -5.88
C ARG A 30 -6.26 38.51 -4.65
N GLY A 31 -7.54 38.13 -4.56
CA GLY A 31 -8.12 37.37 -3.49
C GLY A 31 -7.36 36.09 -3.15
N ASP A 32 -7.53 35.74 -1.92
CA ASP A 32 -7.04 34.55 -1.22
C ASP A 32 -7.04 33.30 -2.13
N VAL A 33 -5.90 32.94 -2.66
CA VAL A 33 -5.69 31.66 -3.33
C VAL A 33 -5.51 30.65 -2.23
N GLY A 34 -6.59 29.94 -1.93
CA GLY A 34 -6.62 28.87 -0.94
C GLY A 34 -5.36 28.00 -1.03
N GLN A 35 -4.71 27.82 0.12
CA GLN A 35 -3.56 26.96 0.29
C GLN A 35 -3.87 25.58 -0.34
N PRO A 36 -2.92 24.94 -1.05
CA PRO A 36 -3.12 23.61 -1.57
C PRO A 36 -3.47 22.68 -0.39
N SER A 37 -4.65 22.06 -0.46
CA SER A 37 -5.14 21.16 0.59
C SER A 37 -4.10 20.10 0.88
N GLU A 38 -3.56 20.12 2.10
CA GLU A 38 -2.59 19.15 2.56
C GLU A 38 -3.16 17.74 2.39
N LEU A 39 -2.45 16.93 1.63
CA LEU A 39 -2.74 15.51 1.52
C LEU A 39 -2.62 14.89 2.93
N PRO A 40 -3.53 13.96 3.29
CA PRO A 40 -3.52 13.36 4.62
C PRO A 40 -2.16 12.76 4.93
N THR A 41 -1.53 13.28 5.97
CA THR A 41 -0.26 12.79 6.49
C THR A 41 -0.44 11.39 7.06
N VAL A 42 0.53 10.52 6.80
CA VAL A 42 0.60 9.19 7.42
C VAL A 42 0.81 9.36 8.91
N PRO A 43 0.09 8.63 9.75
CA PRO A 43 0.42 8.59 11.17
C PRO A 43 1.88 8.19 11.36
N ARG A 44 2.60 8.96 12.18
CA ARG A 44 4.00 8.66 12.51
C ARG A 44 4.10 7.53 13.53
N GLU A 45 3.05 7.36 14.33
CA GLU A 45 3.00 6.40 15.43
C GLU A 45 2.55 5.00 14.96
N PRO A 46 3.04 3.97 15.61
CA PRO A 46 2.58 2.60 15.39
C PRO A 46 1.08 2.47 15.70
N ARG A 47 0.39 1.64 14.94
CA ARG A 47 -1.04 1.37 15.19
C ARG A 47 -1.40 -0.07 14.88
N LEU A 48 -2.17 -0.66 15.77
CA LEU A 48 -2.72 -2.01 15.62
C LEU A 48 -4.22 -1.91 15.32
N VAL A 49 -4.66 -2.57 14.26
CA VAL A 49 -6.08 -2.58 13.85
C VAL A 49 -6.53 -3.99 13.49
N GLN A 50 -7.79 -4.29 13.75
CA GLN A 50 -8.39 -5.55 13.28
C GLN A 50 -8.44 -5.57 11.76
N ILE A 51 -8.08 -6.70 11.13
CA ILE A 51 -8.06 -6.86 9.67
C ILE A 51 -9.43 -6.52 9.05
N ALA A 52 -10.53 -6.92 9.70
CA ALA A 52 -11.88 -6.59 9.25
C ALA A 52 -12.14 -5.06 9.17
N HIS A 53 -11.49 -4.28 10.03
CA HIS A 53 -11.61 -2.82 10.02
C HIS A 53 -10.91 -2.16 8.82
N LEU A 54 -9.92 -2.83 8.23
CA LEU A 54 -9.26 -2.32 7.02
C LEU A 54 -10.22 -2.22 5.83
N ALA A 55 -11.27 -3.03 5.80
CA ALA A 55 -12.30 -3.01 4.76
C ALA A 55 -13.46 -2.04 5.03
N LYS A 56 -13.46 -1.32 6.17
CA LYS A 56 -14.48 -0.30 6.44
C LYS A 56 -14.48 0.75 5.32
N GLY A 57 -15.65 0.99 4.73
CA GLY A 57 -15.80 1.86 3.55
C GLY A 57 -15.64 1.14 2.20
N GLY A 58 -15.54 -0.20 2.21
CA GLY A 58 -15.59 -1.06 1.03
C GLY A 58 -14.41 -2.04 0.93
N ARG A 59 -14.71 -3.23 0.43
CA ARG A 59 -13.72 -4.32 0.23
C ARG A 59 -12.54 -3.89 -0.68
N TRP A 60 -12.77 -2.95 -1.60
CA TRP A 60 -11.73 -2.39 -2.47
C TRP A 60 -10.53 -1.83 -1.70
N ARG A 61 -10.72 -1.43 -0.42
CA ARG A 61 -9.63 -0.90 0.43
C ARG A 61 -8.56 -1.94 0.74
N VAL A 62 -8.91 -3.20 0.71
CA VAL A 62 -8.00 -4.33 1.01
C VAL A 62 -7.76 -5.23 -0.20
N GLU A 63 -8.73 -5.36 -1.11
CA GLU A 63 -8.64 -6.28 -2.26
C GLU A 63 -7.89 -5.67 -3.45
N ALA A 64 -8.06 -4.36 -3.69
CA ALA A 64 -7.37 -3.71 -4.79
C ALA A 64 -5.86 -3.54 -4.52
N MET A 65 -5.06 -3.59 -5.59
CA MET A 65 -3.62 -3.40 -5.52
C MET A 65 -3.27 -2.02 -5.01
N ARG A 66 -2.48 -1.98 -3.93
CA ARG A 66 -2.01 -0.76 -3.26
C ARG A 66 -0.64 -0.96 -2.65
N ALA A 67 0.04 0.13 -2.30
CA ALA A 67 1.20 0.10 -1.43
C ALA A 67 1.02 1.04 -0.24
N HIS A 68 1.63 0.69 0.89
CA HIS A 68 1.73 1.56 2.05
C HIS A 68 3.08 2.28 2.05
N SER A 69 3.14 3.45 2.66
CA SER A 69 4.39 4.21 2.84
C SER A 69 5.10 3.88 4.16
N GLU A 70 4.60 2.92 4.89
CA GLU A 70 5.10 2.42 6.16
C GLU A 70 5.10 0.89 6.17
N PRO A 71 5.97 0.24 6.98
CA PRO A 71 5.97 -1.21 7.13
C PRO A 71 4.65 -1.68 7.75
N CYS A 72 4.18 -2.85 7.32
CA CYS A 72 2.97 -3.47 7.85
C CYS A 72 3.18 -4.96 8.09
N LEU A 73 2.69 -5.48 9.21
CA LEU A 73 2.59 -6.90 9.51
C LEU A 73 1.12 -7.28 9.61
N LEU A 74 0.70 -8.23 8.77
CA LEU A 74 -0.63 -8.85 8.85
C LEU A 74 -0.50 -10.19 9.57
N TRP A 75 -1.24 -10.37 10.65
CA TRP A 75 -1.38 -11.62 11.37
C TRP A 75 -2.79 -12.17 11.20
N PHE A 76 -2.94 -13.29 10.50
CA PHE A 76 -4.21 -13.98 10.29
C PHE A 76 -4.37 -15.09 11.32
N SER A 77 -5.29 -14.92 12.28
CA SER A 77 -5.58 -15.92 13.31
C SER A 77 -6.63 -16.94 12.86
N ARG A 78 -7.60 -16.52 12.02
CA ARG A 78 -8.67 -17.38 11.46
C ARG A 78 -9.02 -16.96 10.05
N GLY A 79 -9.68 -17.88 9.33
CA GLY A 79 -10.13 -17.67 7.96
C GLY A 79 -9.03 -17.98 6.94
N GLN A 80 -9.41 -17.90 5.68
CA GLN A 80 -8.51 -18.15 4.55
C GLN A 80 -8.89 -17.27 3.37
N GLY A 81 -7.97 -17.08 2.46
CA GLY A 81 -8.17 -16.28 1.26
C GLY A 81 -6.93 -16.24 0.39
N ARG A 82 -6.90 -15.31 -0.54
CA ARG A 82 -5.74 -15.07 -1.39
C ARG A 82 -5.14 -13.69 -1.10
N ILE A 83 -3.83 -13.62 -1.12
CA ILE A 83 -3.08 -12.37 -1.09
C ILE A 83 -2.19 -12.28 -2.31
N THR A 84 -2.22 -11.16 -2.99
CA THR A 84 -1.23 -10.80 -4.01
C THR A 84 -0.19 -9.91 -3.36
N LEU A 85 1.07 -10.33 -3.38
CA LEU A 85 2.19 -9.65 -2.77
C LEU A 85 3.28 -9.47 -3.82
N ALA A 86 3.67 -8.24 -4.10
CA ALA A 86 4.63 -7.90 -5.17
C ALA A 86 4.27 -8.55 -6.52
N GLY A 87 2.97 -8.55 -6.87
CA GLY A 87 2.45 -9.12 -8.11
C GLY A 87 2.33 -10.65 -8.15
N VAL A 88 2.59 -11.36 -7.05
CA VAL A 88 2.46 -12.83 -6.97
C VAL A 88 1.35 -13.20 -6.01
N THR A 89 0.35 -13.95 -6.50
CA THR A 89 -0.78 -14.42 -5.67
C THR A 89 -0.47 -15.74 -4.99
N ARG A 90 -0.81 -15.82 -3.70
CA ARG A 90 -0.70 -17.02 -2.86
C ARG A 90 -1.92 -17.14 -1.96
N GLY A 91 -2.25 -18.36 -1.53
CA GLY A 91 -3.23 -18.58 -0.47
C GLY A 91 -2.67 -18.20 0.89
N TYR A 92 -3.49 -17.62 1.74
CA TYR A 92 -3.21 -17.50 3.18
C TYR A 92 -4.28 -18.27 3.97
N GLY A 93 -3.93 -18.65 5.19
CA GLY A 93 -4.81 -19.34 6.12
C GLY A 93 -4.54 -18.93 7.56
N PRO A 94 -5.09 -19.66 8.53
CA PRO A 94 -4.82 -19.44 9.94
C PRO A 94 -3.31 -19.50 10.23
N ASN A 95 -2.87 -18.70 11.20
CA ASN A 95 -1.48 -18.62 11.65
C ASN A 95 -0.49 -18.23 10.54
N ASN A 96 -0.95 -17.39 9.59
CA ASN A 96 -0.05 -16.77 8.63
C ASN A 96 0.34 -15.36 9.10
N ALA A 97 1.63 -15.09 9.12
CA ALA A 97 2.22 -13.78 9.33
C ALA A 97 2.78 -13.26 8.00
N ILE A 98 2.32 -12.09 7.56
CA ILE A 98 2.73 -11.52 6.28
C ILE A 98 3.31 -10.13 6.53
N PHE A 99 4.62 -10.02 6.38
CA PHE A 99 5.33 -8.77 6.50
C PHE A 99 5.44 -8.08 5.14
N ILE A 100 5.12 -6.80 5.10
CA ILE A 100 5.06 -5.98 3.88
C ILE A 100 5.85 -4.70 4.14
N PRO A 101 7.05 -4.54 3.55
CA PRO A 101 7.81 -3.31 3.66
C PRO A 101 7.16 -2.17 2.88
N PRO A 102 7.56 -0.90 3.12
CA PRO A 102 7.07 0.26 2.39
C PRO A 102 7.20 0.10 0.87
N GLY A 103 6.24 0.63 0.12
CA GLY A 103 6.27 0.64 -1.34
C GLY A 103 5.98 -0.70 -2.01
N VAL A 104 5.78 -1.78 -1.26
CA VAL A 104 5.45 -3.09 -1.85
C VAL A 104 3.97 -3.16 -2.19
N MET A 105 3.70 -3.35 -3.49
CA MET A 105 2.33 -3.51 -4.01
C MET A 105 1.70 -4.80 -3.50
N HIS A 106 0.51 -4.68 -2.90
CA HIS A 106 -0.23 -5.80 -2.34
C HIS A 106 -1.74 -5.58 -2.35
N GLY A 107 -2.48 -6.67 -2.25
CA GLY A 107 -3.93 -6.70 -2.04
C GLY A 107 -4.33 -8.09 -1.56
N PHE A 108 -5.35 -8.20 -0.71
CA PHE A 108 -5.81 -9.49 -0.20
C PHE A 108 -7.33 -9.54 -0.09
N GLU A 109 -7.86 -10.72 -0.33
CA GLU A 109 -9.28 -11.03 -0.17
C GLU A 109 -9.59 -11.21 1.31
N ILE A 110 -10.76 -10.74 1.75
CA ILE A 110 -11.28 -11.02 3.08
C ILE A 110 -12.71 -11.59 2.99
N SER A 111 -13.05 -12.42 3.96
CA SER A 111 -14.40 -12.91 4.20
C SER A 111 -14.87 -12.53 5.60
N ASN A 112 -16.14 -12.78 5.89
CA ASN A 112 -16.68 -12.56 7.24
C ASN A 112 -16.03 -13.49 8.30
N GLN A 113 -15.34 -14.55 7.86
CA GLN A 113 -14.62 -15.49 8.73
C GLN A 113 -13.14 -15.11 8.90
N THR A 114 -12.66 -14.06 8.22
CA THR A 114 -11.27 -13.62 8.32
C THR A 114 -11.09 -12.78 9.57
N HIS A 115 -10.30 -13.32 10.52
CA HIS A 115 -9.92 -12.65 11.75
C HIS A 115 -8.40 -12.50 11.82
N GLY A 116 -7.97 -11.44 12.46
CA GLY A 116 -6.55 -11.16 12.64
C GLY A 116 -6.31 -9.68 12.84
N GLN A 117 -5.05 -9.32 12.94
CA GLN A 117 -4.60 -7.98 13.23
C GLN A 117 -3.61 -7.49 12.17
N ALA A 118 -3.65 -6.21 11.89
CA ALA A 118 -2.67 -5.52 11.05
C ALA A 118 -1.95 -4.50 11.92
N LEU A 119 -0.65 -4.66 12.07
CA LEU A 119 0.23 -3.71 12.73
C LEU A 119 0.92 -2.86 11.67
N PHE A 120 0.77 -1.56 11.77
CA PHE A 120 1.53 -0.57 11.02
C PHE A 120 2.59 0.00 11.95
N PHE A 121 3.87 -0.04 11.54
CA PHE A 121 4.99 0.34 12.40
C PHE A 121 5.22 1.85 12.51
N GLY A 122 4.51 2.66 11.72
CA GLY A 122 4.79 4.08 11.60
C GLY A 122 5.97 4.35 10.65
N ARG A 123 6.16 5.63 10.28
CA ARG A 123 7.20 6.02 9.32
C ARG A 123 8.59 6.12 9.92
N ASP A 124 8.67 6.60 11.14
CA ASP A 124 9.93 7.03 11.77
C ASP A 124 10.39 6.01 12.83
N SER A 125 10.11 4.73 12.57
CA SER A 125 10.47 3.64 13.48
C SER A 125 11.96 3.30 13.34
N ASP A 126 12.74 3.47 14.41
CA ASP A 126 14.15 3.05 14.51
C ASP A 126 14.31 1.51 14.60
N ILE A 127 13.25 0.76 14.36
CA ILE A 127 13.24 -0.69 14.50
C ILE A 127 13.80 -1.33 13.24
N VAL A 128 14.74 -2.24 13.41
CA VAL A 128 15.30 -3.04 12.32
C VAL A 128 14.22 -4.00 11.82
N LEU A 129 13.82 -3.83 10.56
CA LEU A 129 12.79 -4.64 9.91
C LEU A 129 13.34 -5.27 8.63
N PRO A 130 12.80 -6.42 8.18
CA PRO A 130 13.25 -7.06 6.95
C PRO A 130 13.09 -6.12 5.75
N PRO A 131 14.07 -6.07 4.83
CA PRO A 131 13.99 -5.23 3.63
C PRO A 131 13.04 -5.80 2.55
N ALA A 132 12.67 -7.07 2.66
CA ALA A 132 11.82 -7.78 1.71
C ALA A 132 10.50 -8.21 2.33
N ALA A 133 9.50 -8.42 1.47
CA ALA A 133 8.22 -8.97 1.89
C ALA A 133 8.33 -10.46 2.21
N HIS A 134 7.70 -10.88 3.28
CA HIS A 134 7.69 -12.27 3.75
C HIS A 134 6.28 -12.76 3.97
N HIS A 135 5.99 -13.98 3.51
CA HIS A 135 4.76 -14.70 3.79
C HIS A 135 5.11 -15.98 4.55
N LEU A 136 4.88 -15.97 5.84
CA LEU A 136 5.30 -16.99 6.79
C LEU A 136 4.07 -17.78 7.29
N ARG A 137 4.17 -19.09 7.30
CA ARG A 137 3.21 -19.96 7.95
C ARG A 137 3.78 -20.41 9.29
N ILE A 138 3.21 -19.92 10.38
CA ILE A 138 3.69 -20.21 11.73
C ILE A 138 3.05 -21.52 12.19
N ARG A 139 3.85 -22.58 12.30
CA ARG A 139 3.38 -23.93 12.66
C ARG A 139 3.48 -24.22 14.15
N GLU A 140 4.50 -23.67 14.79
CA GLU A 140 4.78 -23.90 16.20
C GLU A 140 3.82 -23.15 17.10
N ALA A 141 3.14 -23.87 18.02
CA ALA A 141 2.20 -23.28 18.95
C ALA A 141 2.85 -22.22 19.87
N ILE A 142 4.11 -22.43 20.26
CA ILE A 142 4.88 -21.47 21.06
C ILE A 142 5.03 -20.16 20.30
N ALA A 143 5.48 -20.19 19.04
CA ALA A 143 5.65 -18.99 18.23
C ALA A 143 4.31 -18.29 17.94
N GLN A 144 3.20 -19.03 17.82
CA GLN A 144 1.85 -18.46 17.70
C GLN A 144 1.43 -17.75 19.00
N GLY A 145 1.73 -18.32 20.17
CA GLY A 145 1.47 -17.69 21.46
C GLY A 145 2.32 -16.42 21.67
N GLU A 146 3.60 -16.48 21.28
CA GLU A 146 4.52 -15.33 21.39
C GLU A 146 4.01 -14.11 20.60
N ILE A 147 3.63 -14.28 19.31
CA ILE A 147 3.12 -13.15 18.52
C ILE A 147 1.81 -12.63 19.11
N GLY A 148 0.91 -13.49 19.56
CA GLY A 148 -0.33 -13.10 20.23
C GLY A 148 -0.07 -12.18 21.41
N SER A 149 0.79 -12.64 22.35
CA SER A 149 1.17 -11.89 23.54
C SER A 149 1.84 -10.54 23.23
N ILE A 150 2.72 -10.51 22.21
CA ILE A 150 3.39 -9.27 21.79
C ILE A 150 2.37 -8.27 21.22
N LEU A 151 1.46 -8.72 20.34
CA LEU A 151 0.43 -7.85 19.75
C LEU A 151 -0.55 -7.33 20.81
N GLU A 152 -0.95 -8.14 21.79
CA GLU A 152 -1.76 -7.69 22.92
C GLU A 152 -1.04 -6.67 23.79
N ALA A 153 0.26 -6.85 24.03
CA ALA A 153 1.06 -5.87 24.75
C ALA A 153 1.17 -4.55 23.99
N ILE A 154 1.41 -4.60 22.68
CA ILE A 154 1.42 -3.42 21.80
C ILE A 154 0.07 -2.69 21.86
N GLN A 155 -1.05 -3.41 21.80
CA GLN A 155 -2.38 -2.79 21.87
C GLN A 155 -2.59 -2.08 23.21
N ARG A 156 -2.24 -2.73 24.33
CA ARG A 156 -2.38 -2.15 25.69
C ARG A 156 -1.55 -0.87 25.85
N GLU A 157 -0.32 -0.84 25.34
CA GLU A 157 0.53 0.35 25.45
C GLU A 157 0.08 1.45 24.50
N ASN A 158 -0.44 1.10 23.32
CA ASN A 158 -0.96 2.07 22.34
C ASN A 158 -2.23 2.80 22.82
N GLU A 159 -3.00 2.16 23.72
CA GLU A 159 -4.21 2.72 24.35
C GLU A 159 -3.91 3.32 25.74
N SER A 160 -2.67 3.21 26.21
CA SER A 160 -2.27 3.56 27.58
C SER A 160 -1.89 5.03 27.71
N THR A 161 -2.31 5.65 28.79
CA THR A 161 -1.86 6.97 29.25
C THR A 161 -0.81 6.88 30.38
N ARG A 162 -0.31 5.68 30.68
CA ARG A 162 0.68 5.47 31.74
C ARG A 162 2.03 6.12 31.43
N PRO A 163 2.80 6.53 32.44
CA PRO A 163 4.15 7.00 32.23
C PRO A 163 5.00 5.98 31.46
N ALA A 164 5.79 6.44 30.50
CA ALA A 164 6.67 5.64 29.65
C ALA A 164 5.97 4.60 28.72
N ALA A 165 4.66 4.76 28.42
CA ALA A 165 3.95 3.91 27.46
C ALA A 165 4.66 3.88 26.10
N ASP A 166 5.13 5.01 25.58
CA ASP A 166 5.87 5.07 24.29
C ASP A 166 7.17 4.26 24.32
N ARG A 167 7.87 4.21 25.46
CA ARG A 167 9.09 3.41 25.61
C ARG A 167 8.74 1.92 25.65
N ALA A 168 7.68 1.55 26.39
CA ALA A 168 7.19 0.18 26.43
C ALA A 168 6.74 -0.29 25.05
N LEU A 169 5.99 0.54 24.33
CA LEU A 169 5.56 0.28 22.94
C LEU A 169 6.76 0.00 22.03
N ARG A 170 7.80 0.86 22.05
CA ARG A 170 9.04 0.64 21.27
C ARG A 170 9.72 -0.68 21.63
N SER A 171 9.76 -1.05 22.92
CA SER A 171 10.35 -2.32 23.37
C SER A 171 9.58 -3.52 22.82
N HIS A 172 8.24 -3.49 22.84
CA HIS A 172 7.41 -4.56 22.28
C HIS A 172 7.53 -4.65 20.74
N LEU A 173 7.65 -3.53 20.04
CA LEU A 173 7.93 -3.52 18.62
C LEU A 173 9.31 -4.11 18.30
N GLY A 174 10.32 -3.84 19.13
CA GLY A 174 11.63 -4.47 19.03
C GLY A 174 11.58 -5.98 19.24
N LEU A 175 10.82 -6.46 20.23
CA LEU A 175 10.59 -7.90 20.43
C LEU A 175 9.88 -8.55 19.24
N LEU A 176 8.91 -7.86 18.66
CA LEU A 176 8.23 -8.33 17.45
C LEU A 176 9.18 -8.42 16.24
N SER A 177 10.08 -7.47 16.10
CA SER A 177 11.12 -7.49 15.07
C SER A 177 12.01 -8.72 15.21
N VAL A 178 12.50 -9.01 16.40
CA VAL A 178 13.31 -10.22 16.70
C VAL A 178 12.50 -11.50 16.45
N TRP A 179 11.23 -11.53 16.87
CA TRP A 179 10.35 -12.66 16.58
C TRP A 179 10.23 -12.90 15.06
N LEU A 180 9.98 -11.82 14.29
CA LEU A 180 9.85 -11.89 12.83
C LEU A 180 11.15 -12.41 12.17
N GLU A 181 12.30 -11.92 12.60
CA GLU A 181 13.61 -12.36 12.11
C GLU A 181 13.84 -13.86 12.38
N ARG A 182 13.52 -14.33 13.57
CA ARG A 182 13.59 -15.76 13.94
C ARG A 182 12.67 -16.62 13.07
N GLN A 183 11.43 -16.16 12.83
CA GLN A 183 10.49 -16.89 11.98
C GLN A 183 10.93 -16.90 10.50
N ILE A 184 11.56 -15.85 10.01
CA ILE A 184 12.15 -15.83 8.66
C ILE A 184 13.31 -16.84 8.57
N ALA A 185 14.18 -16.87 9.57
CA ALA A 185 15.31 -17.81 9.60
C ALA A 185 14.85 -19.27 9.64
N SER A 186 13.85 -19.60 10.48
CA SER A 186 13.31 -20.97 10.59
C SER A 186 12.56 -21.42 9.33
N ASN A 187 11.90 -20.51 8.60
CA ASN A 187 11.18 -20.82 7.36
C ASN A 187 12.04 -20.69 6.10
N ALA A 188 13.30 -20.29 6.20
CA ALA A 188 14.19 -20.09 5.04
C ALA A 188 14.43 -21.37 4.22
N SER A 189 14.42 -22.55 4.86
CA SER A 189 14.57 -23.84 4.20
C SER A 189 13.36 -24.26 3.34
N GLU A 190 12.16 -23.70 3.64
CA GLU A 190 10.92 -23.97 2.89
C GLU A 190 10.69 -22.97 1.74
N ALA A 191 11.53 -21.95 1.62
CA ALA A 191 11.41 -20.91 0.61
C ALA A 191 11.70 -21.47 -0.79
N ILE A 192 10.63 -21.76 -1.55
CA ILE A 192 10.75 -22.13 -2.96
C ILE A 192 11.35 -20.94 -3.72
N ARG A 193 12.49 -21.16 -4.39
CA ARG A 193 13.11 -20.13 -5.23
C ARG A 193 12.11 -19.62 -6.27
N PRO A 194 11.86 -18.32 -6.37
CA PRO A 194 10.88 -17.81 -7.31
C PRO A 194 11.33 -18.10 -8.76
N SER A 195 10.40 -18.53 -9.59
CA SER A 195 10.64 -18.73 -11.03
C SER A 195 11.06 -17.43 -11.72
N ALA A 196 11.67 -17.50 -12.90
CA ALA A 196 12.02 -16.33 -13.70
C ALA A 196 10.80 -15.43 -13.96
N ALA A 197 9.64 -16.03 -14.26
CA ALA A 197 8.38 -15.30 -14.44
C ALA A 197 7.97 -14.54 -13.17
N ARG A 198 8.03 -15.17 -11.99
CA ARG A 198 7.71 -14.50 -10.72
C ARG A 198 8.66 -13.34 -10.41
N ARG A 199 9.96 -13.52 -10.68
CA ARG A 199 10.94 -12.42 -10.52
C ARG A 199 10.64 -11.25 -11.46
N LEU A 200 10.27 -11.54 -12.71
CA LEU A 200 9.86 -10.51 -13.67
C LEU A 200 8.65 -9.73 -13.17
N VAL A 201 7.62 -10.42 -12.70
CA VAL A 201 6.39 -9.79 -12.18
C VAL A 201 6.67 -8.96 -10.93
N THR A 202 7.54 -9.42 -10.03
CA THR A 202 7.95 -8.64 -8.86
C THR A 202 8.66 -7.34 -9.27
N ARG A 203 9.56 -7.39 -10.26
CA ARG A 203 10.19 -6.18 -10.81
C ARG A 203 9.16 -5.25 -11.45
N TYR A 204 8.21 -5.82 -12.19
CA TYR A 204 7.10 -5.06 -12.77
C TYR A 204 6.26 -4.36 -11.69
N ALA A 205 5.92 -5.04 -10.60
CA ALA A 205 5.16 -4.45 -9.50
C ALA A 205 5.86 -3.23 -8.87
N VAL A 206 7.19 -3.27 -8.75
CA VAL A 206 7.99 -2.11 -8.30
C VAL A 206 7.87 -0.95 -9.29
N LEU A 207 7.94 -1.22 -10.59
CA LEU A 207 7.80 -0.19 -11.63
C LEU A 207 6.38 0.37 -11.68
N VAL A 208 5.35 -0.45 -11.47
CA VAL A 208 3.97 0.02 -11.33
C VAL A 208 3.85 1.05 -10.21
N GLU A 209 4.40 0.78 -9.03
CA GLU A 209 4.36 1.74 -7.91
C GLU A 209 5.12 3.05 -8.22
N ARG A 210 6.20 2.98 -8.97
CA ARG A 210 6.94 4.18 -9.42
C ARG A 210 6.16 4.98 -10.47
N GLU A 211 5.50 4.30 -11.41
CA GLU A 211 5.03 4.90 -12.67
C GLU A 211 3.49 5.09 -12.75
N TYR A 212 2.69 4.56 -11.84
CA TYR A 212 1.23 4.59 -11.98
C TYR A 212 0.64 6.00 -12.10
N ARG A 213 1.34 7.03 -11.59
CA ARG A 213 0.94 8.45 -11.69
C ARG A 213 1.45 9.14 -12.94
N ALA A 214 2.55 8.68 -13.51
CA ALA A 214 3.21 9.34 -14.64
C ALA A 214 2.47 9.15 -15.97
N GLY A 215 1.46 8.27 -16.02
CA GLY A 215 0.78 7.95 -17.29
C GLY A 215 1.60 7.06 -18.21
N THR A 216 2.74 6.52 -17.75
CA THR A 216 3.65 5.68 -18.52
C THR A 216 2.93 4.48 -19.12
N PRO A 217 3.05 4.23 -20.44
CA PRO A 217 2.47 3.05 -21.09
C PRO A 217 3.14 1.75 -20.58
N VAL A 218 2.35 0.68 -20.46
CA VAL A 218 2.87 -0.65 -20.07
C VAL A 218 3.94 -1.15 -21.05
N ALA A 219 3.86 -0.75 -22.33
CA ALA A 219 4.86 -1.10 -23.34
C ALA A 219 6.26 -0.52 -23.04
N ASP A 220 6.33 0.68 -22.47
CA ASP A 220 7.60 1.31 -22.10
C ASP A 220 8.20 0.65 -20.88
N ILE A 221 7.36 0.28 -19.89
CA ILE A 221 7.78 -0.49 -18.73
C ILE A 221 8.28 -1.89 -19.15
N ALA A 222 7.61 -2.54 -20.10
CA ALA A 222 8.06 -3.83 -20.62
C ALA A 222 9.43 -3.71 -21.29
N ARG A 223 9.68 -2.62 -22.05
CA ARG A 223 10.96 -2.32 -22.66
C ARG A 223 12.05 -2.09 -21.60
N GLU A 224 11.77 -1.37 -20.52
CA GLU A 224 12.69 -1.18 -19.39
C GLU A 224 13.06 -2.53 -18.73
N LEU A 225 12.10 -3.46 -18.67
CA LEU A 225 12.32 -4.81 -18.14
C LEU A 225 13.04 -5.75 -19.11
N GLY A 226 13.28 -5.34 -20.36
CA GLY A 226 13.92 -6.16 -21.40
C GLY A 226 13.03 -7.25 -21.98
N VAL A 227 11.69 -7.07 -21.96
CA VAL A 227 10.71 -8.04 -22.46
C VAL A 227 9.65 -7.41 -23.35
N THR A 228 8.93 -8.23 -24.12
CA THR A 228 7.77 -7.76 -24.88
C THR A 228 6.56 -7.55 -23.96
N PRO A 229 5.64 -6.62 -24.29
CA PRO A 229 4.39 -6.44 -23.54
C PRO A 229 3.54 -7.72 -23.43
N THR A 230 3.55 -8.55 -24.46
CA THR A 230 2.84 -9.83 -24.50
C THR A 230 3.45 -10.81 -23.50
N HIS A 231 4.78 -10.91 -23.47
CA HIS A 231 5.48 -11.78 -22.51
C HIS A 231 5.24 -11.32 -21.07
N LEU A 232 5.35 -10.01 -20.81
CA LEU A 232 5.04 -9.43 -19.49
C LEU A 232 3.61 -9.75 -19.05
N SER A 233 2.61 -9.53 -19.93
CA SER A 233 1.21 -9.80 -19.60
C SER A 233 0.93 -11.28 -19.34
N ARG A 234 1.59 -12.20 -20.08
CA ARG A 234 1.49 -13.63 -19.82
C ARG A 234 2.08 -13.98 -18.45
N ALA A 235 3.30 -13.50 -18.15
CA ALA A 235 3.93 -13.72 -16.86
C ALA A 235 3.06 -13.20 -15.68
N CYS A 236 2.43 -12.04 -15.84
CA CYS A 236 1.51 -11.49 -14.84
C CYS A 236 0.26 -12.39 -14.67
N ARG A 237 -0.36 -12.87 -15.75
CA ARG A 237 -1.50 -13.80 -15.65
C ARG A 237 -1.12 -15.09 -14.95
N ASP A 238 0.05 -15.65 -15.24
CA ASP A 238 0.55 -16.86 -14.60
C ASP A 238 0.84 -16.65 -13.11
N ALA A 239 1.27 -15.44 -12.71
CA ALA A 239 1.64 -15.14 -11.32
C ALA A 239 0.46 -14.72 -10.45
N CYS A 240 -0.52 -13.99 -11.00
CA CYS A 240 -1.62 -13.39 -10.21
C CYS A 240 -2.98 -13.37 -10.94
N GLY A 241 -3.12 -14.02 -12.09
CA GLY A 241 -4.38 -14.09 -12.82
C GLY A 241 -4.76 -12.79 -13.57
N LYS A 242 -3.92 -11.76 -13.55
CA LYS A 242 -4.18 -10.44 -14.17
C LYS A 242 -3.10 -10.10 -15.18
N SER A 243 -3.46 -9.43 -16.28
CA SER A 243 -2.47 -8.88 -17.21
C SER A 243 -1.69 -7.72 -16.59
N ALA A 244 -0.59 -7.34 -17.23
CA ALA A 244 0.19 -6.19 -16.80
C ALA A 244 -0.65 -4.89 -16.81
N LEU A 245 -1.49 -4.70 -17.84
CA LEU A 245 -2.36 -3.53 -17.93
C LEU A 245 -3.41 -3.49 -16.80
N GLU A 246 -4.03 -4.64 -16.49
CA GLU A 246 -5.01 -4.73 -15.40
C GLU A 246 -4.39 -4.40 -14.04
N LEU A 247 -3.16 -4.86 -13.76
CA LEU A 247 -2.45 -4.50 -12.52
C LEU A 247 -2.20 -2.99 -12.42
N MET A 248 -1.75 -2.35 -13.50
CA MET A 248 -1.54 -0.91 -13.57
C MET A 248 -2.84 -0.13 -13.38
N GLN A 249 -3.91 -0.55 -14.05
CA GLN A 249 -5.23 0.09 -13.95
C GLN A 249 -5.82 -0.05 -12.55
N GLU A 250 -5.72 -1.22 -11.95
CA GLU A 250 -6.22 -1.47 -10.59
C GLU A 250 -5.51 -0.60 -9.56
N ARG A 251 -4.18 -0.43 -9.69
CA ARG A 251 -3.41 0.46 -8.84
C ARG A 251 -3.85 1.93 -8.98
N ARG A 252 -4.08 2.38 -10.22
CA ARG A 252 -4.61 3.75 -10.48
C ARG A 252 -6.02 3.92 -9.92
N LEU A 253 -6.88 2.93 -10.10
CA LEU A 253 -8.26 2.96 -9.57
C LEU A 253 -8.30 2.98 -8.05
N TYR A 254 -7.42 2.21 -7.39
CA TYR A 254 -7.30 2.29 -5.94
C TYR A 254 -6.98 3.73 -5.48
N GLU A 255 -5.98 4.34 -6.08
CA GLU A 255 -5.58 5.70 -5.73
C GLU A 255 -6.67 6.73 -6.04
N ALA A 256 -7.37 6.57 -7.18
CA ALA A 256 -8.52 7.39 -7.52
C ALA A 256 -9.62 7.31 -6.45
N ARG A 257 -10.00 6.08 -6.05
CA ARG A 257 -10.99 5.87 -4.98
C ARG A 257 -10.55 6.51 -3.67
N ARG A 258 -9.27 6.37 -3.31
CA ARG A 258 -8.70 6.96 -2.11
C ARG A 258 -8.78 8.48 -2.13
N LEU A 259 -8.34 9.12 -3.21
CA LEU A 259 -8.38 10.57 -3.36
C LEU A 259 -9.81 11.11 -3.36
N LEU A 260 -10.74 10.42 -4.03
CA LEU A 260 -12.15 10.80 -4.06
C LEU A 260 -12.81 10.73 -2.68
N ARG A 261 -12.45 9.74 -1.86
CA ARG A 261 -13.06 9.49 -0.54
C ARG A 261 -12.41 10.28 0.59
N ASP A 262 -11.09 10.34 0.56
CA ASP A 262 -10.30 10.78 1.71
C ASP A 262 -9.83 12.23 1.58
N THR A 263 -10.12 12.90 0.44
CA THR A 263 -9.67 14.27 0.18
C THR A 263 -10.74 15.10 -0.54
N PRO A 264 -10.73 16.44 -0.36
CA PRO A 264 -11.59 17.35 -1.10
C PRO A 264 -11.05 17.69 -2.51
N VAL A 265 -9.94 17.11 -2.95
CA VAL A 265 -9.27 17.44 -4.22
C VAL A 265 -10.24 17.36 -5.40
N PRO A 266 -10.32 18.39 -6.26
CA PRO A 266 -11.19 18.40 -7.43
C PRO A 266 -10.95 17.23 -8.39
N ILE A 267 -12.00 16.72 -9.01
CA ILE A 267 -11.92 15.56 -9.93
C ILE A 267 -10.94 15.82 -11.09
N LYS A 268 -10.90 17.07 -11.60
CA LYS A 268 -9.96 17.50 -12.65
C LYS A 268 -8.50 17.32 -12.21
N GLU A 269 -8.19 17.72 -10.98
CA GLU A 269 -6.86 17.58 -10.39
C GLU A 269 -6.52 16.11 -10.12
N ILE A 270 -7.48 15.31 -9.61
CA ILE A 270 -7.29 13.85 -9.45
C ILE A 270 -6.92 13.19 -10.78
N ALA A 271 -7.60 13.56 -11.87
CA ALA A 271 -7.27 13.06 -13.20
C ALA A 271 -5.82 13.38 -13.60
N GLN A 272 -5.37 14.62 -13.36
CA GLN A 272 -4.00 15.06 -13.65
C GLN A 272 -2.97 14.33 -12.76
N LEU A 273 -3.24 14.22 -11.45
CA LEU A 273 -2.39 13.51 -10.48
C LEU A 273 -2.19 12.02 -10.81
N LEU A 274 -3.14 11.42 -11.54
CA LEU A 274 -3.09 10.01 -11.95
C LEU A 274 -2.65 9.82 -13.41
N GLY A 275 -2.13 10.88 -14.05
CA GLY A 275 -1.58 10.81 -15.41
C GLY A 275 -2.63 10.65 -16.51
N TYR A 276 -3.89 11.02 -16.25
CA TYR A 276 -4.92 11.01 -17.29
C TYR A 276 -4.88 12.30 -18.12
N ARG A 277 -5.03 12.18 -19.45
CA ARG A 277 -4.98 13.31 -20.39
C ARG A 277 -6.13 14.31 -20.20
N SER A 278 -7.28 13.85 -19.68
CA SER A 278 -8.43 14.72 -19.41
C SER A 278 -9.32 14.13 -18.32
N ALA A 279 -10.07 15.01 -17.62
CA ALA A 279 -11.05 14.62 -16.63
C ALA A 279 -12.19 13.76 -17.22
N GLY A 280 -12.56 14.00 -18.47
CA GLY A 280 -13.58 13.18 -19.17
C GLY A 280 -13.10 11.75 -19.42
N TYR A 281 -11.83 11.58 -19.83
CA TYR A 281 -11.25 10.25 -20.01
C TYR A 281 -11.11 9.52 -18.66
N PHE A 282 -10.64 10.21 -17.61
CA PHE A 282 -10.61 9.69 -16.25
C PHE A 282 -11.98 9.21 -15.79
N SER A 283 -13.04 10.04 -15.98
CA SER A 283 -14.40 9.69 -15.53
C SER A 283 -14.93 8.42 -16.21
N ARG A 284 -14.69 8.26 -17.51
CA ARG A 284 -15.07 7.04 -18.24
C ARG A 284 -14.29 5.82 -17.75
N ALA A 285 -12.97 5.95 -17.58
CA ALA A 285 -12.11 4.86 -17.08
C ALA A 285 -12.48 4.46 -15.65
N PHE A 286 -12.78 5.43 -14.80
CA PHE A 286 -13.22 5.20 -13.42
C PHE A 286 -14.58 4.48 -13.39
N GLN A 287 -15.55 4.94 -14.18
CA GLN A 287 -16.88 4.31 -14.27
C GLN A 287 -16.80 2.89 -14.83
N ALA A 288 -15.99 2.66 -15.86
CA ALA A 288 -15.77 1.31 -16.40
C ALA A 288 -15.18 0.34 -15.35
N GLY A 289 -14.27 0.83 -14.51
CA GLY A 289 -13.60 0.00 -13.50
C GLY A 289 -14.31 -0.10 -12.14
N THR A 290 -15.34 0.74 -11.88
CA THR A 290 -16.01 0.82 -10.57
C THR A 290 -17.52 0.69 -10.63
N GLY A 291 -18.12 0.79 -11.82
CA GLY A 291 -19.58 0.82 -12.02
C GLY A 291 -20.23 2.16 -11.69
N SER A 292 -19.49 3.16 -11.15
CA SER A 292 -20.04 4.46 -10.75
C SER A 292 -19.19 5.62 -11.23
N THR A 293 -19.81 6.80 -11.42
CA THR A 293 -19.05 8.01 -11.77
C THR A 293 -18.23 8.50 -10.57
N PRO A 294 -17.11 9.24 -10.78
CA PRO A 294 -16.33 9.83 -9.70
C PRO A 294 -17.16 10.71 -8.76
N ILE A 295 -18.12 11.47 -9.29
CA ILE A 295 -19.04 12.32 -8.51
C ILE A 295 -19.94 11.46 -7.62
N ALA A 296 -20.60 10.45 -8.18
CA ALA A 296 -21.45 9.55 -7.44
C ALA A 296 -20.67 8.79 -6.35
N PHE A 297 -19.48 8.31 -6.69
CA PHE A 297 -18.60 7.62 -5.75
C PHE A 297 -18.17 8.51 -4.57
N ARG A 298 -17.89 9.80 -4.81
CA ARG A 298 -17.55 10.77 -3.76
C ARG A 298 -18.73 11.05 -2.83
N ARG A 299 -19.96 11.13 -3.37
CA ARG A 299 -21.19 11.44 -2.61
C ARG A 299 -21.73 10.26 -1.80
N ALA A 300 -21.42 9.03 -2.19
CA ALA A 300 -21.91 7.81 -1.54
C ALA A 300 -21.23 7.50 -0.19
N THR A 301 -20.79 8.53 0.53
CA THR A 301 -20.07 8.42 1.81
C THR A 301 -21.00 8.64 2.99
#